data_8f57c3ce95054a066b2861dc73ee9b5b
#
_entry.id   8f57c3ce95054a066b2861dc73ee9b5b
#
_cell.length_a   1.000
_cell.length_b   1.000
_cell.length_c   1.000
_cell.angle_alpha   90.00
_cell.angle_beta   90.00
_cell.angle_gamma   90.00
#
_symmetry.space_group_name_H-M   'P 1'
#
loop_
_entity.id
_entity.type
_entity.pdbx_description
1 polymer ?
#
loop_
_entity_poly.entity_id
_entity_poly.type
_entity_poly.pdbx_seq_one_letter_code
_entity_poly.pdbx_strand_id
1 'polypeptide(L)'
;RRRFISILIMAFLGVGFFAGLVASSPDMLDSLDNYADNNNLYDISILSTLGFTDEDIEKIGEIDGIENVYGVQTKDSLTKIDGKESICKVIEYNEKINTPAIIAGRNIENENECLLDSAIIRTGKGAENYIGKKIVLENTDTSADDNPTFKIKEFEIVGIIETCLLYTSPS
;
A
#
# COMPACT_ATOMS: atom_id res chain seq x y z
N ARG A 1 21.04 -9.05 -52.76
CA ARG A 1 20.39 -8.02 -51.91
C ARG A 1 19.48 -8.61 -50.82
N ARG A 2 18.56 -9.58 -51.12
CA ARG A 2 17.65 -10.17 -50.13
C ARG A 2 18.39 -10.87 -48.99
N ARG A 3 19.44 -11.65 -49.26
CA ARG A 3 20.24 -12.35 -48.23
C ARG A 3 20.96 -11.38 -47.29
N PHE A 4 21.47 -10.27 -47.83
CA PHE A 4 22.14 -9.24 -47.02
C PHE A 4 21.17 -8.57 -46.06
N ILE A 5 19.97 -8.24 -46.50
CA ILE A 5 18.92 -7.65 -45.68
C ILE A 5 18.51 -8.61 -44.53
N SER A 6 18.38 -9.91 -44.82
CA SER A 6 18.04 -10.88 -43.76
C SER A 6 19.09 -10.98 -42.66
N ILE A 7 20.37 -10.96 -43.06
CA ILE A 7 21.48 -11.00 -42.06
C ILE A 7 21.51 -9.69 -41.26
N LEU A 8 21.29 -8.54 -41.94
CA LEU A 8 21.26 -7.25 -41.25
C LEU A 8 20.10 -7.18 -40.23
N ILE A 9 18.92 -7.63 -40.60
CA ILE A 9 17.75 -7.67 -39.70
C ILE A 9 18.03 -8.60 -38.51
N MET A 10 18.61 -9.75 -38.72
CA MET A 10 18.95 -10.70 -37.66
C MET A 10 19.96 -10.13 -36.68
N ALA A 11 21.01 -9.48 -37.18
CA ALA A 11 22.00 -8.81 -36.35
C ALA A 11 21.38 -7.65 -35.58
N PHE A 12 20.56 -6.83 -36.23
CA PHE A 12 19.86 -5.70 -35.60
C PHE A 12 18.92 -6.15 -34.48
N LEU A 13 18.13 -7.22 -34.70
CA LEU A 13 17.25 -7.79 -33.68
C LEU A 13 18.06 -8.34 -32.49
N GLY A 14 19.16 -9.06 -32.75
CA GLY A 14 20.01 -9.61 -31.70
C GLY A 14 20.63 -8.53 -30.81
N VAL A 15 21.24 -7.53 -31.43
CA VAL A 15 21.88 -6.41 -30.70
C VAL A 15 20.82 -5.55 -30.00
N GLY A 16 19.71 -5.24 -30.68
CA GLY A 16 18.64 -4.42 -30.10
C GLY A 16 17.95 -5.11 -28.91
N PHE A 17 17.71 -6.41 -29.01
CA PHE A 17 17.15 -7.18 -27.89
C PHE A 17 18.09 -7.21 -26.69
N PHE A 18 19.37 -7.49 -26.92
CA PHE A 18 20.35 -7.52 -25.84
C PHE A 18 20.54 -6.14 -25.19
N ALA A 19 20.66 -5.09 -25.99
CA ALA A 19 20.76 -3.73 -25.49
C ALA A 19 19.52 -3.33 -24.67
N GLY A 20 18.32 -3.69 -25.14
CA GLY A 20 17.08 -3.46 -24.40
C GLY A 20 17.02 -4.15 -23.06
N LEU A 21 17.46 -5.42 -22.99
CA LEU A 21 17.52 -6.15 -21.71
C LEU A 21 18.51 -5.50 -20.71
N VAL A 22 19.67 -5.08 -21.18
CA VAL A 22 20.68 -4.44 -20.31
C VAL A 22 20.20 -3.08 -19.80
N ALA A 23 19.53 -2.30 -20.65
CA ALA A 23 19.00 -0.99 -20.28
C ALA A 23 17.78 -1.07 -19.33
N SER A 24 17.01 -2.15 -19.39
CA SER A 24 15.78 -2.32 -18.59
C SER A 24 16.05 -2.38 -17.09
N SER A 25 17.17 -2.95 -16.66
CA SER A 25 17.49 -3.13 -15.23
C SER A 25 17.70 -1.81 -14.48
N PRO A 26 18.54 -0.88 -14.94
CA PRO A 26 18.72 0.41 -14.27
C PRO A 26 17.40 1.24 -14.27
N ASP A 27 16.69 1.28 -15.39
CA ASP A 27 15.42 2.02 -15.48
C ASP A 27 14.38 1.52 -14.47
N MET A 28 14.37 0.21 -14.21
CA MET A 28 13.47 -0.40 -13.24
C MET A 28 13.86 -0.02 -11.80
N LEU A 29 15.14 0.00 -11.49
CA LEU A 29 15.64 0.44 -10.18
C LEU A 29 15.34 1.92 -9.94
N ASP A 30 15.65 2.78 -10.90
CA ASP A 30 15.37 4.22 -10.80
C ASP A 30 13.86 4.49 -10.63
N SER A 31 13.01 3.71 -11.31
CA SER A 31 11.56 3.82 -11.16
C SER A 31 11.08 3.41 -9.77
N LEU A 32 11.70 2.36 -9.19
CA LEU A 32 11.40 1.89 -7.85
C LEU A 32 11.85 2.90 -6.79
N ASP A 33 13.07 3.42 -6.90
CA ASP A 33 13.60 4.42 -5.99
C ASP A 33 12.74 5.69 -6.03
N ASN A 34 12.42 6.19 -7.22
CA ASN A 34 11.53 7.35 -7.36
C ASN A 34 10.13 7.10 -6.76
N TYR A 35 9.61 5.87 -6.89
CA TYR A 35 8.33 5.51 -6.27
C TYR A 35 8.43 5.49 -4.75
N ALA A 36 9.50 4.91 -4.21
CA ALA A 36 9.74 4.84 -2.77
C ALA A 36 9.87 6.24 -2.16
N ASP A 37 10.68 7.11 -2.77
CA ASP A 37 10.89 8.49 -2.32
C ASP A 37 9.61 9.33 -2.39
N ASN A 38 8.88 9.26 -3.51
CA ASN A 38 7.66 10.05 -3.71
C ASN A 38 6.53 9.67 -2.75
N ASN A 39 6.52 8.43 -2.27
CA ASN A 39 5.49 7.91 -1.36
C ASN A 39 6.00 7.77 0.07
N ASN A 40 7.20 8.22 0.38
CA ASN A 40 7.83 8.10 1.70
C ASN A 40 7.74 6.68 2.26
N LEU A 41 8.07 5.68 1.42
CA LEU A 41 7.99 4.29 1.87
C LEU A 41 9.01 4.02 2.98
N TYR A 42 8.61 3.18 3.93
CA TYR A 42 9.52 2.77 4.99
C TYR A 42 10.58 1.78 4.48
N ASP A 43 11.81 1.92 4.93
CA ASP A 43 12.89 0.96 4.66
C ASP A 43 12.76 -0.28 5.56
N ILE A 44 12.34 -0.08 6.81
CA ILE A 44 12.23 -1.14 7.81
C ILE A 44 10.87 -1.06 8.51
N SER A 45 10.19 -2.20 8.60
CA SER A 45 8.98 -2.37 9.38
C SER A 45 9.21 -3.37 10.50
N ILE A 46 8.92 -2.95 11.73
CA ILE A 46 9.02 -3.79 12.92
C ILE A 46 7.61 -4.03 13.45
N LEU A 47 7.23 -5.28 13.62
CA LEU A 47 5.92 -5.68 14.13
C LEU A 47 6.06 -6.25 15.55
N SER A 48 5.22 -5.79 16.45
CA SER A 48 5.09 -6.33 17.80
C SER A 48 3.66 -6.77 18.07
N THR A 49 3.49 -7.97 18.58
CA THR A 49 2.17 -8.49 19.01
C THR A 49 1.67 -7.85 20.30
N LEU A 50 2.58 -7.29 21.10
CA LEU A 50 2.28 -6.60 22.35
C LEU A 50 2.14 -5.07 22.15
N GLY A 51 2.43 -4.59 20.94
CA GLY A 51 2.55 -3.17 20.66
C GLY A 51 3.92 -2.61 21.03
N PHE A 52 4.10 -1.34 20.78
CA PHE A 52 5.24 -0.52 21.19
C PHE A 52 4.73 0.63 22.05
N THR A 53 5.48 0.98 23.07
CA THR A 53 5.23 2.17 23.87
C THR A 53 5.90 3.38 23.21
N ASP A 54 5.49 4.59 23.60
CA ASP A 54 6.14 5.81 23.10
C ASP A 54 7.63 5.83 23.45
N GLU A 55 8.00 5.29 24.62
CA GLU A 55 9.40 5.15 25.06
C GLU A 55 10.20 4.19 24.16
N ASP A 56 9.58 3.12 23.66
CA ASP A 56 10.24 2.19 22.72
C ASP A 56 10.48 2.86 21.37
N ILE A 57 9.52 3.63 20.89
CA ILE A 57 9.62 4.39 19.63
C ILE A 57 10.73 5.44 19.73
N GLU A 58 10.82 6.15 20.87
CA GLU A 58 11.86 7.13 21.12
C GLU A 58 13.26 6.47 21.14
N LYS A 59 13.42 5.35 21.85
CA LYS A 59 14.67 4.59 21.87
C LYS A 59 15.10 4.04 20.52
N ILE A 60 14.15 3.63 19.68
CA ILE A 60 14.45 3.20 18.30
C ILE A 60 14.98 4.40 17.49
N GLY A 61 14.39 5.58 17.67
CA GLY A 61 14.82 6.80 17.00
C GLY A 61 16.22 7.29 17.40
N GLU A 62 16.74 6.88 18.58
CA GLU A 62 18.08 7.20 19.02
C GLU A 62 19.20 6.33 18.40
N ILE A 63 18.82 5.27 17.67
CA ILE A 63 19.78 4.36 17.03
C ILE A 63 20.46 5.09 15.86
N ASP A 64 21.78 5.03 15.82
CA ASP A 64 22.56 5.63 14.74
C ASP A 64 22.20 5.03 13.37
N GLY A 65 21.93 5.89 12.40
CA GLY A 65 21.50 5.50 11.06
C GLY A 65 19.98 5.47 10.86
N ILE A 66 19.18 5.76 11.89
CA ILE A 66 17.73 5.93 11.77
C ILE A 66 17.41 7.42 11.67
N GLU A 67 16.77 7.82 10.58
CA GLU A 67 16.39 9.21 10.34
C GLU A 67 15.04 9.54 10.97
N ASN A 68 14.06 8.68 10.76
CA ASN A 68 12.69 8.87 11.26
C ASN A 68 12.07 7.55 11.72
N VAL A 69 11.29 7.61 12.79
CA VAL A 69 10.51 6.47 13.30
C VAL A 69 9.06 6.92 13.51
N TYR A 70 8.13 6.11 13.07
CA TYR A 70 6.71 6.35 13.23
C TYR A 70 6.02 5.10 13.75
N GLY A 71 5.26 5.26 14.83
CA GLY A 71 4.33 4.23 15.30
C GLY A 71 3.06 4.27 14.46
N VAL A 72 2.65 3.13 13.92
CA VAL A 72 1.42 2.97 13.14
C VAL A 72 0.67 1.76 13.66
N GLN A 73 -0.62 1.92 13.95
CA GLN A 73 -1.46 0.82 14.38
C GLN A 73 -2.03 0.09 13.16
N THR A 74 -2.00 -1.24 13.22
CA THR A 74 -2.64 -2.08 12.20
C THR A 74 -3.52 -3.11 12.86
N LYS A 75 -4.72 -3.35 12.30
CA LYS A 75 -5.63 -4.38 12.78
C LYS A 75 -6.46 -4.97 11.65
N ASP A 76 -6.72 -6.27 11.74
CA ASP A 76 -7.66 -6.92 10.84
C ASP A 76 -9.10 -6.70 11.35
N SER A 77 -10.00 -6.40 10.45
CA SER A 77 -11.41 -6.15 10.73
C SER A 77 -12.31 -6.84 9.71
N LEU A 78 -13.47 -7.29 10.17
CA LEU A 78 -14.52 -7.71 9.28
C LEU A 78 -15.30 -6.49 8.79
N THR A 79 -15.60 -6.49 7.51
CA THR A 79 -16.43 -5.47 6.88
C THR A 79 -17.33 -6.08 5.84
N LYS A 80 -18.39 -5.34 5.47
CA LYS A 80 -19.29 -5.73 4.38
C LYS A 80 -19.15 -4.77 3.22
N ILE A 81 -18.68 -5.31 2.09
CA ILE A 81 -18.57 -4.57 0.83
C ILE A 81 -19.51 -5.23 -0.18
N ASP A 82 -20.47 -4.47 -0.72
CA ASP A 82 -21.51 -4.95 -1.63
C ASP A 82 -22.29 -6.18 -1.10
N GLY A 83 -22.55 -6.20 0.21
CA GLY A 83 -23.29 -7.28 0.89
C GLY A 83 -22.48 -8.56 1.12
N LYS A 84 -21.19 -8.58 0.78
CA LYS A 84 -20.27 -9.68 1.04
C LYS A 84 -19.37 -9.34 2.22
N GLU A 85 -19.23 -10.30 3.12
CA GLU A 85 -18.26 -10.19 4.21
C GLU A 85 -16.85 -10.35 3.65
N SER A 86 -15.98 -9.45 4.06
CA SER A 86 -14.57 -9.43 3.69
C SER A 86 -13.73 -9.06 4.91
N ILE A 87 -12.58 -9.70 5.04
CA ILE A 87 -11.58 -9.29 6.02
C ILE A 87 -10.72 -8.23 5.37
N CYS A 88 -10.58 -7.09 5.99
CA CYS A 88 -9.69 -6.02 5.56
C CYS A 88 -8.68 -5.71 6.66
N LYS A 89 -7.45 -5.39 6.25
CA LYS A 89 -6.44 -4.83 7.13
C LYS A 89 -6.67 -3.33 7.21
N VAL A 90 -6.97 -2.85 8.40
CA VAL A 90 -7.08 -1.43 8.71
C VAL A 90 -5.71 -0.95 9.17
N ILE A 91 -5.21 0.09 8.55
CA ILE A 91 -3.91 0.71 8.85
C ILE A 91 -4.18 2.16 9.21
N GLU A 92 -3.60 2.60 10.31
CA GLU A 92 -3.66 4.01 10.70
C GLU A 92 -2.96 4.87 9.65
N TYR A 93 -3.65 5.92 9.21
CA TYR A 93 -3.09 6.83 8.22
C TYR A 93 -2.05 7.77 8.84
N ASN A 94 -0.90 7.86 8.21
CA ASN A 94 0.15 8.80 8.58
C ASN A 94 0.60 9.58 7.34
N GLU A 95 0.62 10.92 7.42
CA GLU A 95 0.98 11.78 6.31
C GLU A 95 2.48 11.79 5.99
N LYS A 96 3.31 11.30 6.90
CA LYS A 96 4.77 11.42 6.82
C LYS A 96 5.45 10.15 6.34
N ILE A 97 4.78 9.01 6.45
CA ILE A 97 5.36 7.73 6.06
C ILE A 97 4.31 6.90 5.32
N ASN A 98 4.76 6.20 4.32
CA ASN A 98 3.94 5.26 3.55
C ASN A 98 2.66 5.91 2.98
N THR A 99 2.83 7.10 2.40
CA THR A 99 1.75 7.87 1.79
C THR A 99 1.21 7.14 0.57
N PRO A 100 -0.06 6.72 0.55
CA PRO A 100 -0.59 5.95 -0.57
C PRO A 100 -0.83 6.83 -1.80
N ALA A 101 -0.62 6.24 -2.99
CA ALA A 101 -0.97 6.90 -4.25
C ALA A 101 -2.50 6.89 -4.43
N ILE A 102 -3.12 8.07 -4.47
CA ILE A 102 -4.56 8.23 -4.68
C ILE A 102 -4.84 8.17 -6.17
N ILE A 103 -5.63 7.18 -6.61
CA ILE A 103 -6.03 7.01 -8.01
C ILE A 103 -7.38 7.64 -8.32
N ALA A 104 -8.23 7.83 -7.30
CA ALA A 104 -9.52 8.51 -7.43
C ALA A 104 -9.95 9.12 -6.10
N GLY A 105 -10.70 10.22 -6.14
CA GLY A 105 -11.17 10.93 -4.95
C GLY A 105 -10.15 11.89 -4.38
N ARG A 106 -10.11 12.00 -3.05
CA ARG A 106 -9.22 12.90 -2.30
C ARG A 106 -8.59 12.22 -1.10
N ASN A 107 -7.64 12.87 -0.47
CA ASN A 107 -7.06 12.41 0.79
C ASN A 107 -8.02 12.61 1.98
N ILE A 108 -7.70 11.97 3.10
CA ILE A 108 -8.40 12.09 4.38
C ILE A 108 -8.25 13.51 4.92
N GLU A 109 -9.35 14.08 5.35
CA GLU A 109 -9.41 15.40 6.02
C GLU A 109 -10.03 15.30 7.41
N ASN A 110 -10.81 14.25 7.69
CA ASN A 110 -11.53 14.06 8.94
C ASN A 110 -11.31 12.66 9.50
N GLU A 111 -11.46 12.51 10.81
CA GLU A 111 -11.24 11.26 11.54
C GLU A 111 -12.19 10.11 11.14
N ASN A 112 -13.35 10.42 10.57
CA ASN A 112 -14.34 9.45 10.12
C ASN A 112 -14.24 9.10 8.63
N GLU A 113 -13.17 9.48 7.97
CA GLU A 113 -12.89 9.21 6.57
C GLU A 113 -11.87 8.09 6.42
N CYS A 114 -11.94 7.38 5.31
CA CYS A 114 -10.97 6.34 4.97
C CYS A 114 -10.63 6.32 3.49
N LEU A 115 -9.47 5.77 3.19
CA LEU A 115 -9.04 5.40 1.85
C LEU A 115 -9.24 3.90 1.66
N LEU A 116 -9.77 3.50 0.51
CA LEU A 116 -10.00 2.10 0.19
C LEU A 116 -9.02 1.64 -0.88
N ASP A 117 -8.35 0.52 -0.63
CA ASP A 117 -7.47 -0.09 -1.62
C ASP A 117 -8.27 -0.71 -2.77
N SER A 118 -7.87 -0.43 -4.00
CA SER A 118 -8.48 -0.97 -5.22
C SER A 118 -8.43 -2.49 -5.29
N ALA A 119 -7.47 -3.13 -4.64
CA ALA A 119 -7.34 -4.58 -4.57
C ALA A 119 -8.51 -5.26 -3.83
N ILE A 120 -9.15 -4.59 -2.87
CA ILE A 120 -10.33 -5.09 -2.17
C ILE A 120 -11.53 -5.16 -3.13
N ILE A 121 -11.56 -4.25 -4.10
CA ILE A 121 -12.59 -4.20 -5.13
C ILE A 121 -12.16 -5.10 -6.29
N ARG A 122 -12.36 -6.40 -6.14
CA ARG A 122 -11.91 -7.48 -7.06
C ARG A 122 -12.23 -7.28 -8.55
N THR A 123 -12.99 -6.28 -8.93
CA THR A 123 -13.42 -6.07 -10.31
C THR A 123 -12.62 -5.00 -11.06
N GLY A 124 -11.74 -4.23 -10.41
CA GLY A 124 -10.88 -3.24 -11.06
C GLY A 124 -11.59 -2.14 -11.87
N LYS A 125 -12.88 -2.32 -12.14
CA LYS A 125 -13.73 -1.36 -12.86
C LYS A 125 -14.78 -0.81 -11.92
N GLY A 126 -14.81 0.51 -11.76
CA GLY A 126 -15.82 1.18 -10.96
C GLY A 126 -15.44 1.39 -9.50
N ALA A 127 -14.15 1.41 -9.19
CA ALA A 127 -13.64 1.79 -7.88
C ALA A 127 -14.20 3.14 -7.41
N GLU A 128 -14.33 4.07 -8.34
CA GLU A 128 -14.93 5.41 -8.12
C GLU A 128 -16.36 5.35 -7.56
N ASN A 129 -17.12 4.28 -7.84
CA ASN A 129 -18.50 4.11 -7.34
C ASN A 129 -18.56 3.83 -5.82
N TYR A 130 -17.41 3.61 -5.18
CA TYR A 130 -17.33 3.42 -3.73
C TYR A 130 -17.09 4.73 -2.98
N ILE A 131 -16.65 5.79 -3.65
CA ILE A 131 -16.47 7.11 -3.04
C ILE A 131 -17.83 7.64 -2.55
N GLY A 132 -17.86 8.12 -1.30
CA GLY A 132 -19.06 8.57 -0.60
C GLY A 132 -19.89 7.45 0.05
N LYS A 133 -19.52 6.17 -0.15
CA LYS A 133 -20.15 5.07 0.58
C LYS A 133 -19.54 4.93 1.97
N LYS A 134 -20.36 4.40 2.88
CA LYS A 134 -19.95 4.12 4.24
C LYS A 134 -19.54 2.67 4.40
N ILE A 135 -18.45 2.45 5.11
CA ILE A 135 -17.94 1.16 5.50
C ILE A 135 -18.03 1.02 7.03
N VAL A 136 -18.51 -0.12 7.48
CA VAL A 136 -18.60 -0.43 8.92
C VAL A 136 -17.57 -1.49 9.24
N LEU A 137 -16.74 -1.21 10.24
CA LEU A 137 -15.72 -2.13 10.74
C LEU A 137 -16.27 -2.89 11.95
N GLU A 138 -16.26 -4.22 11.86
CA GLU A 138 -16.64 -5.10 12.95
C GLU A 138 -15.38 -5.70 13.58
N ASN A 139 -15.36 -5.79 14.91
CA ASN A 139 -14.25 -6.41 15.62
C ASN A 139 -14.20 -7.91 15.31
N THR A 140 -13.02 -8.41 14.91
CA THR A 140 -12.76 -9.83 14.72
C THR A 140 -12.41 -10.55 16.02
N ASP A 141 -12.07 -9.79 17.07
CA ASP A 141 -11.68 -10.36 18.35
C ASP A 141 -12.88 -10.83 19.15
N THR A 142 -12.94 -12.13 19.39
CA THR A 142 -13.86 -12.81 20.32
C THR A 142 -13.42 -12.68 21.79
N SER A 143 -12.31 -12.01 22.06
CA SER A 143 -11.87 -11.76 23.44
C SER A 143 -12.76 -10.70 24.08
N ALA A 144 -13.34 -11.08 25.22
CA ALA A 144 -14.26 -10.30 26.02
C ALA A 144 -13.62 -9.09 26.73
N ASP A 145 -12.67 -8.45 26.11
CA ASP A 145 -12.14 -7.19 26.62
C ASP A 145 -13.05 -6.06 26.19
N ASP A 146 -13.66 -5.42 27.20
CA ASP A 146 -14.59 -4.29 27.09
C ASP A 146 -13.97 -3.01 26.45
N ASN A 147 -12.77 -3.11 25.89
CA ASN A 147 -12.09 -1.98 25.27
C ASN A 147 -12.33 -2.02 23.74
N PRO A 148 -13.20 -1.16 23.20
CA PRO A 148 -13.46 -1.15 21.77
C PRO A 148 -12.17 -0.78 21.02
N THR A 149 -11.69 -1.69 20.21
CA THR A 149 -10.47 -1.52 19.40
C THR A 149 -10.56 -0.32 18.48
N PHE A 150 -11.77 -0.06 17.96
CA PHE A 150 -12.03 1.12 17.15
C PHE A 150 -12.97 2.07 17.91
N LYS A 151 -12.54 3.30 18.12
CA LYS A 151 -13.37 4.37 18.67
C LYS A 151 -14.49 4.75 17.70
N ILE A 152 -14.18 4.76 16.42
CA ILE A 152 -15.10 5.02 15.31
C ILE A 152 -15.28 3.71 14.55
N LYS A 153 -16.51 3.29 14.32
CA LYS A 153 -16.82 2.04 13.60
C LYS A 153 -17.31 2.26 12.18
N GLU A 154 -17.74 3.47 11.85
CA GLU A 154 -18.29 3.83 10.55
C GLU A 154 -17.39 4.88 9.90
N PHE A 155 -16.90 4.58 8.71
CA PHE A 155 -16.04 5.46 7.94
C PHE A 155 -16.65 5.74 6.58
N GLU A 156 -16.47 6.95 6.07
CA GLU A 156 -16.81 7.33 4.71
C GLU A 156 -15.60 7.14 3.80
N ILE A 157 -15.79 6.46 2.68
CA ILE A 157 -14.74 6.27 1.68
C ILE A 157 -14.61 7.56 0.87
N VAL A 158 -13.49 8.28 1.02
CA VAL A 158 -13.25 9.57 0.33
C VAL A 158 -12.26 9.45 -0.82
N GLY A 159 -11.49 8.38 -0.85
CA GLY A 159 -10.54 8.12 -1.92
C GLY A 159 -10.24 6.64 -2.11
N ILE A 160 -9.78 6.34 -3.30
CA ILE A 160 -9.33 5.02 -3.70
C ILE A 160 -7.82 5.10 -3.91
N ILE A 161 -7.11 4.12 -3.35
CA ILE A 161 -5.66 4.02 -3.46
C ILE A 161 -5.27 2.77 -4.24
N GLU A 162 -4.06 2.78 -4.78
CA GLU A 162 -3.41 1.61 -5.31
C GLU A 162 -2.13 1.37 -4.51
N THR A 163 -2.10 0.24 -3.82
CA THR A 163 -0.91 -0.17 -3.09
C THR A 163 -0.05 -1.01 -4.01
N CYS A 164 1.06 -0.45 -4.48
CA CYS A 164 1.99 -1.15 -5.37
C CYS A 164 2.78 -2.25 -4.67
N LEU A 165 2.88 -2.19 -3.34
CA LEU A 165 3.51 -3.24 -2.55
C LEU A 165 2.52 -4.39 -2.36
N LEU A 166 2.84 -5.52 -2.96
CA LEU A 166 2.22 -6.79 -2.70
C LEU A 166 2.36 -7.12 -1.20
N TYR A 167 1.34 -6.76 -0.42
CA TYR A 167 1.14 -7.38 0.87
C TYR A 167 0.79 -8.85 0.58
N THR A 168 1.81 -9.68 0.50
CA THR A 168 1.60 -11.11 0.59
C THR A 168 1.13 -11.38 2.00
N SER A 169 -0.18 -11.44 2.18
CA SER A 169 -0.75 -12.07 3.36
C SER A 169 -0.21 -13.49 3.38
N PRO A 170 0.48 -13.94 4.42
CA PRO A 170 0.80 -15.35 4.55
C PRO A 170 -0.53 -16.10 4.63
N SER A 171 -0.74 -16.95 3.64
CA SER A 171 -1.85 -17.92 3.60
C SER A 171 -1.71 -18.96 4.70
#